data_11f3ed8261173af22eeba44f428378a7
#
_entry.id   11f3ed8261173af22eeba44f428378a7
#
_cell.length_a   1.000
_cell.length_b   1.000
_cell.length_c   1.000
_cell.angle_alpha   90.00
_cell.angle_beta   90.00
_cell.angle_gamma   90.00
#
_symmetry.space_group_name_H-M   'P 1'
#
loop_
_entity.id
_entity.type
_entity.pdbx_description
1 polymer ?
#
loop_
_entity_poly.entity_id
_entity_poly.type
_entity_poly.pdbx_seq_one_letter_code
_entity_poly.pdbx_strand_id
1 'polypeptide(L)'
;MAIYKAQVSRRNFIKKSSSAVLAVPLLSMSDPFSLATNLFNEEPQVHLFSKHLQFLEYDDMAKAAAEIGFDGLDLTVRPKGHVLPEHVERDLPKAMEAMKKYGLKSKMMTTNVLDAKEDVDKQVLETASKLGITHYRTGWLTYPEELSIQESQEKYRELFKELETANKELGLVGCYQNHAGNHVGAPIWDLPPILPSPESKHLGSQYDIRHAVVEGGMSWELDLRYIAPYIRSIVIKDFKWGMEEGKWKPINTPLGEGMIDFERYFSLLKKYKINVPISLHLEYDLGGAEHGATEITMDKEEVFSKMKKDLTFLKDTWNKAE
;
A
#
# COMPACT_ATOMS: atom_id res chain seq x y z
N MET A 1 65.66 25.50 -16.11
CA MET A 1 65.30 25.35 -14.71
C MET A 1 64.21 24.23 -14.59
N ALA A 2 64.63 23.02 -14.28
CA ALA A 2 63.74 21.83 -14.29
C ALA A 2 63.22 21.57 -12.86
N ILE A 3 61.91 21.53 -12.72
CA ILE A 3 61.27 21.25 -11.46
C ILE A 3 61.05 19.74 -11.38
N TYR A 4 61.79 19.06 -10.48
CA TYR A 4 61.63 17.67 -10.16
C TYR A 4 60.31 17.47 -9.28
N LYS A 5 59.34 16.71 -9.80
CA LYS A 5 58.24 16.19 -9.00
C LYS A 5 58.65 14.86 -8.35
N ALA A 6 58.82 14.87 -7.06
CA ALA A 6 59.07 13.65 -6.28
C ALA A 6 57.78 12.79 -6.22
N GLN A 7 57.84 11.59 -6.81
CA GLN A 7 56.80 10.56 -6.64
C GLN A 7 56.98 9.87 -5.28
N VAL A 8 56.01 9.99 -4.40
CA VAL A 8 55.98 9.24 -3.15
C VAL A 8 55.43 7.84 -3.42
N SER A 9 56.27 6.84 -3.25
CA SER A 9 55.90 5.42 -3.43
C SER A 9 54.91 4.95 -2.34
N ARG A 10 53.91 4.18 -2.75
CA ARG A 10 52.88 3.55 -1.86
C ARG A 10 53.49 2.78 -0.68
N ARG A 11 54.73 2.30 -0.80
CA ARG A 11 55.46 1.57 0.25
C ARG A 11 55.95 2.47 1.41
N ASN A 12 56.15 3.76 1.17
CA ASN A 12 56.60 4.72 2.20
C ASN A 12 55.42 5.33 2.98
N PHE A 13 54.20 5.25 2.47
CA PHE A 13 53.00 5.68 3.18
C PHE A 13 52.65 4.72 4.33
N ILE A 14 52.83 3.41 4.09
CA ILE A 14 52.49 2.37 5.10
C ILE A 14 53.46 2.34 6.29
N LYS A 15 54.71 2.76 6.12
CA LYS A 15 55.73 2.74 7.20
C LYS A 15 55.65 3.90 8.19
N LYS A 16 54.86 4.93 7.93
CA LYS A 16 54.73 6.10 8.83
C LYS A 16 53.43 6.14 9.66
N SER A 17 52.55 5.14 9.53
CA SER A 17 51.27 5.09 10.24
C SER A 17 51.21 4.14 11.44
N SER A 18 52.35 3.58 11.85
CA SER A 18 52.42 2.64 12.97
C SER A 18 53.11 3.22 14.18
N SER A 19 52.49 4.18 14.87
CA SER A 19 52.77 4.49 16.28
C SER A 19 51.81 5.59 16.79
N ALA A 20 50.55 5.25 17.02
CA ALA A 20 49.69 5.91 18.00
C ALA A 20 48.56 4.94 18.34
N VAL A 21 48.83 4.04 19.28
CA VAL A 21 47.77 3.25 19.95
C VAL A 21 47.15 4.18 20.98
N LEU A 22 46.07 4.84 20.64
CA LEU A 22 45.11 5.37 21.60
C LEU A 22 44.01 4.33 21.78
N ALA A 23 43.90 3.80 22.99
CA ALA A 23 42.83 2.90 23.41
C ALA A 23 41.49 3.67 23.32
N VAL A 24 40.75 3.45 22.26
CA VAL A 24 39.32 3.83 22.15
C VAL A 24 38.54 2.65 22.74
N PRO A 25 37.59 2.88 23.68
CA PRO A 25 36.74 1.77 24.13
C PRO A 25 35.90 1.30 22.93
N LEU A 26 35.91 -0.03 22.73
CA LEU A 26 35.01 -0.71 21.81
C LEU A 26 33.55 -0.48 22.25
N LEU A 27 32.97 0.64 21.82
CA LEU A 27 31.55 0.73 21.62
C LEU A 27 31.22 -0.26 20.50
N SER A 28 30.43 -1.27 20.80
CA SER A 28 29.91 -2.24 19.84
C SER A 28 29.25 -1.50 18.69
N MET A 29 30.02 -1.29 17.61
CA MET A 29 29.46 -0.88 16.35
C MET A 29 28.63 -2.07 15.87
N SER A 30 27.33 -2.02 16.10
CA SER A 30 26.39 -2.89 15.41
C SER A 30 26.62 -2.67 13.92
N ASP A 31 26.89 -3.77 13.25
CA ASP A 31 27.20 -3.83 11.81
C ASP A 31 26.07 -3.10 11.03
N PRO A 32 26.32 -2.04 10.26
CA PRO A 32 25.28 -1.37 9.50
C PRO A 32 24.59 -2.29 8.48
N PHE A 33 25.24 -3.40 8.11
CA PHE A 33 24.65 -4.48 7.33
C PHE A 33 23.62 -5.30 8.12
N SER A 34 23.81 -5.50 9.43
CA SER A 34 22.87 -6.19 10.31
C SER A 34 21.60 -5.40 10.56
N LEU A 35 21.67 -4.07 10.62
CA LEU A 35 20.49 -3.21 10.72
C LEU A 35 19.65 -3.18 9.41
N ALA A 36 20.32 -3.24 8.27
CA ALA A 36 19.62 -3.28 6.97
C ALA A 36 18.90 -4.62 6.73
N THR A 37 19.49 -5.74 7.16
CA THR A 37 18.87 -7.06 7.02
C THR A 37 17.70 -7.28 7.99
N ASN A 38 17.69 -6.63 9.16
CA ASN A 38 16.60 -6.76 10.13
C ASN A 38 15.32 -6.00 9.71
N LEU A 39 15.42 -4.91 8.94
CA LEU A 39 14.26 -4.13 8.47
C LEU A 39 13.35 -4.89 7.50
N PHE A 40 13.84 -5.95 6.85
CA PHE A 40 13.07 -6.75 5.88
C PHE A 40 12.57 -8.09 6.44
N ASN A 41 12.96 -8.43 7.68
CA ASN A 41 12.45 -9.59 8.41
C ASN A 41 11.32 -9.23 9.39
N GLU A 42 10.91 -7.96 9.46
CA GLU A 42 9.75 -7.58 10.26
C GLU A 42 8.46 -8.10 9.61
N GLU A 43 7.56 -8.61 10.42
CA GLU A 43 6.22 -8.99 9.96
C GLU A 43 5.54 -7.78 9.32
N PRO A 44 4.85 -7.96 8.18
CA PRO A 44 4.17 -6.86 7.50
C PRO A 44 3.02 -6.34 8.34
N GLN A 45 2.82 -5.02 8.36
CA GLN A 45 1.64 -4.43 9.00
C GLN A 45 0.43 -4.60 8.07
N VAL A 46 -0.52 -5.43 8.47
CA VAL A 46 -1.70 -5.76 7.67
C VAL A 46 -2.94 -5.08 8.20
N HIS A 47 -3.54 -4.24 7.36
CA HIS A 47 -4.79 -3.55 7.61
C HIS A 47 -5.93 -4.29 6.90
N LEU A 48 -7.04 -4.49 7.58
CA LEU A 48 -8.25 -5.00 6.92
C LEU A 48 -8.95 -3.85 6.20
N PHE A 49 -9.32 -4.06 4.94
CA PHE A 49 -10.20 -3.13 4.24
C PHE A 49 -11.58 -3.10 4.90
N SER A 50 -11.90 -1.98 5.53
CA SER A 50 -13.08 -1.88 6.40
C SER A 50 -14.41 -2.06 5.67
N LYS A 51 -14.41 -1.98 4.32
CA LYS A 51 -15.59 -2.32 3.49
C LYS A 51 -16.24 -3.63 3.94
N HIS A 52 -15.43 -4.61 4.34
CA HIS A 52 -15.89 -5.95 4.72
C HIS A 52 -16.54 -6.03 6.10
N LEU A 53 -16.55 -4.93 6.86
CA LEU A 53 -17.16 -4.80 8.18
C LEU A 53 -18.25 -3.71 8.23
N GLN A 54 -18.76 -3.25 7.07
CA GLN A 54 -19.77 -2.18 7.01
C GLN A 54 -21.12 -2.50 7.66
N PHE A 55 -21.33 -3.75 8.03
CA PHE A 55 -22.48 -4.20 8.83
C PHE A 55 -22.29 -3.98 10.35
N LEU A 56 -21.15 -3.39 10.76
CA LEU A 56 -20.83 -3.12 12.17
C LEU A 56 -20.67 -1.62 12.41
N GLU A 57 -21.07 -1.18 13.59
CA GLU A 57 -20.73 0.15 14.10
C GLU A 57 -19.25 0.24 14.47
N TYR A 58 -18.71 1.45 14.63
CA TYR A 58 -17.26 1.68 14.82
C TYR A 58 -16.64 0.86 15.95
N ASP A 59 -17.31 0.74 17.10
CA ASP A 59 -16.78 0.00 18.27
C ASP A 59 -16.67 -1.49 17.98
N ASP A 60 -17.74 -2.09 17.44
CA ASP A 60 -17.77 -3.51 17.08
C ASP A 60 -16.85 -3.83 15.92
N MET A 61 -16.74 -2.95 14.91
CA MET A 61 -15.81 -3.06 13.80
C MET A 61 -14.36 -3.11 14.29
N ALA A 62 -13.99 -2.17 15.16
CA ALA A 62 -12.63 -2.09 15.70
C ALA A 62 -12.32 -3.30 16.61
N LYS A 63 -13.27 -3.71 17.44
CA LYS A 63 -13.16 -4.91 18.29
C LYS A 63 -12.93 -6.15 17.45
N ALA A 64 -13.77 -6.39 16.44
CA ALA A 64 -13.65 -7.55 15.56
C ALA A 64 -12.29 -7.60 14.84
N ALA A 65 -11.85 -6.49 14.26
CA ALA A 65 -10.55 -6.42 13.58
C ALA A 65 -9.39 -6.75 14.52
N ALA A 66 -9.42 -6.24 15.76
CA ALA A 66 -8.39 -6.52 16.77
C ALA A 66 -8.41 -7.99 17.23
N GLU A 67 -9.58 -8.57 17.47
CA GLU A 67 -9.75 -9.99 17.89
C GLU A 67 -9.35 -10.97 16.78
N ILE A 68 -9.56 -10.62 15.50
CA ILE A 68 -9.07 -11.38 14.34
C ILE A 68 -7.54 -11.35 14.28
N GLY A 69 -6.91 -10.24 14.69
CA GLY A 69 -5.45 -10.09 14.75
C GLY A 69 -4.86 -9.18 13.67
N PHE A 70 -5.67 -8.26 13.12
CA PHE A 70 -5.17 -7.20 12.23
C PHE A 70 -4.43 -6.12 12.99
N ASP A 71 -3.45 -5.48 12.34
CA ASP A 71 -2.69 -4.37 12.93
C ASP A 71 -3.48 -3.06 12.91
N GLY A 72 -4.44 -2.94 11.98
CA GLY A 72 -5.28 -1.78 11.81
C GLY A 72 -6.38 -2.00 10.79
N LEU A 73 -7.06 -0.92 10.43
CA LEU A 73 -8.06 -0.88 9.37
C LEU A 73 -7.61 0.08 8.27
N ASP A 74 -7.85 -0.31 7.01
CA ASP A 74 -7.90 0.59 5.88
C ASP A 74 -9.33 1.12 5.80
N LEU A 75 -9.56 2.26 6.49
CA LEU A 75 -10.91 2.76 6.77
C LEU A 75 -11.54 3.39 5.52
N THR A 76 -12.76 3.00 5.18
CA THR A 76 -13.49 3.61 4.06
C THR A 76 -14.03 4.99 4.43
N VAL A 77 -13.42 6.03 3.84
CA VAL A 77 -13.82 7.45 3.95
C VAL A 77 -14.25 7.92 2.55
N ARG A 78 -15.42 7.49 2.13
CA ARG A 78 -15.91 7.68 0.77
C ARG A 78 -17.45 7.55 0.74
N PRO A 79 -18.12 7.91 -0.37
CA PRO A 79 -19.56 7.61 -0.55
C PRO A 79 -19.85 6.13 -0.28
N LYS A 80 -20.88 5.84 0.51
CA LYS A 80 -21.25 4.50 0.97
C LYS A 80 -20.18 3.78 1.80
N GLY A 81 -19.19 4.50 2.34
CA GLY A 81 -18.22 3.97 3.29
C GLY A 81 -18.67 4.12 4.74
N HIS A 82 -17.83 3.67 5.69
CA HIS A 82 -18.07 3.86 7.12
C HIS A 82 -18.15 5.35 7.50
N VAL A 83 -17.33 6.18 6.87
CA VAL A 83 -17.31 7.62 7.04
C VAL A 83 -17.66 8.26 5.69
N LEU A 84 -18.72 9.07 5.69
CA LEU A 84 -19.07 9.86 4.52
C LEU A 84 -18.15 11.09 4.45
N PRO A 85 -17.62 11.44 3.26
CA PRO A 85 -16.69 12.58 3.11
C PRO A 85 -17.23 13.89 3.67
N GLU A 86 -18.51 14.19 3.41
CA GLU A 86 -19.23 15.38 3.90
C GLU A 86 -19.43 15.44 5.42
N HIS A 87 -19.16 14.33 6.11
CA HIS A 87 -19.25 14.20 7.57
C HIS A 87 -17.92 13.83 8.22
N VAL A 88 -16.82 13.95 7.50
CA VAL A 88 -15.50 13.45 7.91
C VAL A 88 -15.03 14.08 9.24
N GLU A 89 -15.23 15.39 9.47
CA GLU A 89 -14.82 16.04 10.70
C GLU A 89 -15.57 15.54 11.93
N ARG A 90 -16.81 15.09 11.76
CA ARG A 90 -17.65 14.57 12.84
C ARG A 90 -17.39 13.10 13.13
N ASP A 91 -17.23 12.29 12.10
CA ASP A 91 -17.33 10.82 12.20
C ASP A 91 -15.95 10.13 12.14
N LEU A 92 -14.98 10.67 11.41
CA LEU A 92 -13.64 10.10 11.40
C LEU A 92 -12.97 10.07 12.78
N PRO A 93 -13.06 11.14 13.62
CA PRO A 93 -12.56 11.09 15.00
C PRO A 93 -13.16 9.96 15.84
N LYS A 94 -14.47 9.67 15.70
CA LYS A 94 -15.15 8.59 16.44
C LYS A 94 -14.62 7.21 16.01
N ALA A 95 -14.46 6.99 14.71
CA ALA A 95 -13.89 5.75 14.18
C ALA A 95 -12.43 5.56 14.67
N MET A 96 -11.62 6.62 14.65
CA MET A 96 -10.24 6.58 15.13
C MET A 96 -10.16 6.32 16.65
N GLU A 97 -11.07 6.88 17.43
CA GLU A 97 -11.15 6.61 18.88
C GLU A 97 -11.50 5.15 19.16
N ALA A 98 -12.49 4.60 18.46
CA ALA A 98 -12.85 3.18 18.55
C ALA A 98 -11.64 2.28 18.21
N MET A 99 -10.94 2.54 17.12
CA MET A 99 -9.75 1.79 16.74
C MET A 99 -8.64 1.88 17.80
N LYS A 100 -8.39 3.07 18.33
CA LYS A 100 -7.40 3.28 19.40
C LYS A 100 -7.76 2.51 20.68
N LYS A 101 -9.05 2.45 21.05
CA LYS A 101 -9.55 1.72 22.22
C LYS A 101 -9.14 0.25 22.19
N TYR A 102 -9.12 -0.38 21.02
CA TYR A 102 -8.73 -1.78 20.82
C TYR A 102 -7.27 -1.97 20.38
N GLY A 103 -6.45 -0.93 20.45
CA GLY A 103 -5.01 -1.01 20.18
C GLY A 103 -4.64 -1.08 18.70
N LEU A 104 -5.58 -0.84 17.79
CA LEU A 104 -5.32 -0.82 16.36
C LEU A 104 -4.49 0.42 15.97
N LYS A 105 -3.48 0.21 15.12
CA LYS A 105 -2.59 1.26 14.60
C LYS A 105 -3.02 1.67 13.19
N SER A 106 -4.28 2.07 13.02
CA SER A 106 -4.83 2.40 11.71
C SER A 106 -4.19 3.66 11.15
N LYS A 107 -3.41 3.49 10.08
CA LYS A 107 -2.71 4.56 9.38
C LYS A 107 -3.17 4.73 7.95
N MET A 108 -4.13 3.92 7.53
CA MET A 108 -4.63 3.87 6.17
C MET A 108 -6.10 4.27 6.10
N MET A 109 -6.48 4.89 4.99
CA MET A 109 -7.89 5.07 4.62
C MET A 109 -8.07 4.95 3.11
N THR A 110 -9.23 4.47 2.70
CA THR A 110 -9.65 4.41 1.30
C THR A 110 -10.64 5.53 1.01
N THR A 111 -10.31 6.40 0.06
CA THR A 111 -11.09 7.60 -0.29
C THR A 111 -11.46 7.62 -1.77
N ASN A 112 -12.17 8.69 -2.17
CA ASN A 112 -12.36 9.08 -3.57
C ASN A 112 -11.65 10.41 -3.89
N VAL A 113 -10.77 10.88 -3.02
CA VAL A 113 -10.00 12.12 -3.20
C VAL A 113 -9.21 12.08 -4.49
N LEU A 114 -9.35 13.10 -5.31
CA LEU A 114 -8.61 13.31 -6.56
C LEU A 114 -8.08 14.73 -6.67
N ASP A 115 -8.80 15.72 -6.16
CA ASP A 115 -8.45 17.13 -6.32
C ASP A 115 -8.41 17.85 -4.95
N ALA A 116 -7.21 18.20 -4.51
CA ALA A 116 -7.02 18.91 -3.25
C ALA A 116 -7.61 20.35 -3.23
N LYS A 117 -8.12 20.86 -4.34
CA LYS A 117 -8.81 22.15 -4.42
C LYS A 117 -10.31 22.03 -4.18
N GLU A 118 -10.87 20.84 -4.33
CA GLU A 118 -12.28 20.59 -4.00
C GLU A 118 -12.47 20.61 -2.48
N ASP A 119 -13.45 21.37 -2.00
CA ASP A 119 -13.64 21.63 -0.57
C ASP A 119 -13.78 20.34 0.26
N VAL A 120 -14.53 19.34 -0.26
CA VAL A 120 -14.76 18.08 0.43
C VAL A 120 -13.46 17.25 0.49
N ASP A 121 -12.72 17.15 -0.62
CA ASP A 121 -11.46 16.43 -0.67
C ASP A 121 -10.43 17.04 0.27
N LYS A 122 -10.32 18.36 0.26
CA LYS A 122 -9.46 19.12 1.18
C LYS A 122 -9.81 18.83 2.63
N GLN A 123 -11.10 18.88 3.01
CA GLN A 123 -11.57 18.62 4.36
C GLN A 123 -11.24 17.19 4.81
N VAL A 124 -11.38 16.20 3.90
CA VAL A 124 -10.99 14.82 4.17
C VAL A 124 -9.50 14.72 4.47
N LEU A 125 -8.65 15.33 3.65
CA LEU A 125 -7.20 15.29 3.83
C LEU A 125 -6.74 16.00 5.11
N GLU A 126 -7.26 17.20 5.37
CA GLU A 126 -6.92 17.97 6.59
C GLU A 126 -7.35 17.23 7.87
N THR A 127 -8.54 16.63 7.87
CA THR A 127 -9.03 15.87 9.02
C THR A 127 -8.20 14.61 9.24
N ALA A 128 -7.87 13.89 8.19
CA ALA A 128 -7.02 12.71 8.26
C ALA A 128 -5.63 13.02 8.82
N SER A 129 -5.00 14.10 8.35
CA SER A 129 -3.70 14.57 8.83
C SER A 129 -3.73 14.89 10.33
N LYS A 130 -4.74 15.63 10.80
CA LYS A 130 -4.93 15.98 12.23
C LYS A 130 -5.08 14.75 13.12
N LEU A 131 -5.61 13.65 12.59
CA LEU A 131 -5.85 12.39 13.32
C LEU A 131 -4.71 11.39 13.22
N GLY A 132 -3.62 11.72 12.49
CA GLY A 132 -2.44 10.88 12.38
C GLY A 132 -2.56 9.73 11.36
N ILE A 133 -3.54 9.77 10.46
CA ILE A 133 -3.56 8.96 9.26
C ILE A 133 -2.41 9.40 8.37
N THR A 134 -1.72 8.47 7.75
CA THR A 134 -0.53 8.75 6.95
C THR A 134 -0.68 8.37 5.48
N HIS A 135 -1.48 7.34 5.18
CA HIS A 135 -1.66 6.84 3.82
C HIS A 135 -3.15 6.87 3.45
N TYR A 136 -3.45 7.23 2.23
CA TYR A 136 -4.81 7.10 1.72
C TYR A 136 -4.81 6.64 0.27
N ARG A 137 -5.77 5.78 -0.08
CA ARG A 137 -6.06 5.48 -1.48
C ARG A 137 -6.83 6.66 -2.09
N THR A 138 -6.39 7.11 -3.26
CA THR A 138 -7.09 8.13 -4.04
C THR A 138 -8.36 7.57 -4.71
N GLY A 139 -9.15 8.43 -5.32
CA GLY A 139 -10.14 8.03 -6.31
C GLY A 139 -9.49 7.43 -7.57
N TRP A 140 -10.31 6.86 -8.44
CA TRP A 140 -9.87 6.33 -9.74
C TRP A 140 -10.11 7.30 -10.88
N LEU A 141 -9.21 7.27 -11.85
CA LEU A 141 -9.30 8.01 -13.10
C LEU A 141 -9.72 7.08 -14.24
N THR A 142 -10.37 7.65 -15.25
CA THR A 142 -10.75 6.95 -16.47
C THR A 142 -10.24 7.72 -17.69
N TYR A 143 -10.22 7.08 -18.85
CA TYR A 143 -9.88 7.73 -20.11
C TYR A 143 -11.15 8.27 -20.78
N PRO A 144 -11.37 9.61 -20.84
CA PRO A 144 -12.49 10.20 -21.58
C PRO A 144 -12.35 9.94 -23.10
N GLU A 145 -13.47 9.67 -23.77
CA GLU A 145 -13.46 9.39 -25.21
C GLU A 145 -13.01 10.60 -26.06
N GLU A 146 -13.17 11.81 -25.51
CA GLU A 146 -12.84 13.07 -26.19
C GLU A 146 -11.33 13.37 -26.19
N LEU A 147 -10.55 12.67 -25.36
CA LEU A 147 -9.11 12.86 -25.24
C LEU A 147 -8.37 11.61 -25.69
N SER A 148 -7.21 11.80 -26.28
CA SER A 148 -6.26 10.70 -26.47
C SER A 148 -5.72 10.21 -25.11
N ILE A 149 -5.15 9.00 -25.08
CA ILE A 149 -4.49 8.46 -23.88
C ILE A 149 -3.39 9.42 -23.39
N GLN A 150 -2.59 9.96 -24.31
CA GLN A 150 -1.50 10.87 -23.98
C GLN A 150 -1.99 12.19 -23.38
N GLU A 151 -3.03 12.81 -23.97
CA GLU A 151 -3.63 14.04 -23.42
C GLU A 151 -4.23 13.80 -22.02
N SER A 152 -4.87 12.65 -21.82
CA SER A 152 -5.38 12.25 -20.50
C SER A 152 -4.24 12.10 -19.49
N GLN A 153 -3.13 11.45 -19.88
CA GLN A 153 -1.97 11.29 -19.01
C GLN A 153 -1.31 12.64 -18.65
N GLU A 154 -1.23 13.59 -19.59
CA GLU A 154 -0.72 14.93 -19.31
C GLU A 154 -1.60 15.67 -18.31
N LYS A 155 -2.93 15.63 -18.51
CA LYS A 155 -3.91 16.22 -17.58
C LYS A 155 -3.76 15.61 -16.17
N TYR A 156 -3.65 14.30 -16.05
CA TYR A 156 -3.57 13.62 -14.76
C TYR A 156 -2.22 13.80 -14.08
N ARG A 157 -1.15 13.99 -14.84
CA ARG A 157 0.16 14.37 -14.29
C ARG A 157 0.10 15.70 -13.55
N GLU A 158 -0.56 16.72 -14.13
CA GLU A 158 -0.70 18.01 -13.46
C GLU A 158 -1.61 17.91 -12.22
N LEU A 159 -2.72 17.17 -12.31
CA LEU A 159 -3.59 16.90 -11.16
C LEU A 159 -2.83 16.25 -9.99
N PHE A 160 -2.02 15.25 -10.27
CA PHE A 160 -1.25 14.54 -9.26
C PHE A 160 -0.09 15.35 -8.69
N LYS A 161 0.49 16.26 -9.46
CA LYS A 161 1.49 17.22 -8.97
C LYS A 161 0.90 18.20 -7.95
N GLU A 162 -0.33 18.67 -8.18
CA GLU A 162 -1.05 19.50 -7.23
C GLU A 162 -1.40 18.72 -5.96
N LEU A 163 -1.90 17.48 -6.11
CA LEU A 163 -2.22 16.60 -5.00
C LEU A 163 -0.98 16.22 -4.18
N GLU A 164 0.16 15.97 -4.83
CA GLU A 164 1.46 15.75 -4.15
C GLU A 164 1.86 16.95 -3.29
N THR A 165 1.66 18.16 -3.81
CA THR A 165 1.98 19.39 -3.07
C THR A 165 1.16 19.50 -1.80
N ALA A 166 -0.15 19.30 -1.89
CA ALA A 166 -1.04 19.29 -0.73
C ALA A 166 -0.68 18.17 0.28
N ASN A 167 -0.40 16.99 -0.22
CA ASN A 167 0.03 15.87 0.62
C ASN A 167 1.33 16.17 1.38
N LYS A 168 2.28 16.84 0.75
CA LYS A 168 3.54 17.25 1.38
C LYS A 168 3.31 18.21 2.54
N GLU A 169 2.41 19.18 2.38
CA GLU A 169 2.04 20.15 3.40
C GLU A 169 1.34 19.49 4.60
N LEU A 170 0.51 18.48 4.32
CA LEU A 170 -0.27 17.76 5.32
C LEU A 170 0.45 16.54 5.92
N GLY A 171 1.63 16.18 5.43
CA GLY A 171 2.35 14.98 5.87
C GLY A 171 1.68 13.67 5.47
N LEU A 172 0.91 13.68 4.39
CA LEU A 172 0.18 12.52 3.87
C LEU A 172 0.92 11.85 2.71
N VAL A 173 0.51 10.62 2.40
CA VAL A 173 0.93 9.83 1.24
C VAL A 173 -0.32 9.38 0.48
N GLY A 174 -0.55 9.99 -0.67
CA GLY A 174 -1.58 9.54 -1.61
C GLY A 174 -1.13 8.29 -2.35
N CYS A 175 -2.01 7.32 -2.51
CA CYS A 175 -1.72 6.03 -3.13
C CYS A 175 -2.76 5.72 -4.21
N TYR A 176 -2.37 5.80 -5.49
CA TYR A 176 -3.25 5.47 -6.59
C TYR A 176 -3.24 3.98 -6.87
N GLN A 177 -4.40 3.33 -6.74
CA GLN A 177 -4.54 1.89 -6.95
C GLN A 177 -4.69 1.55 -8.44
N ASN A 178 -3.84 0.64 -8.95
CA ASN A 178 -4.10 0.00 -10.24
C ASN A 178 -5.34 -0.89 -10.13
N HIS A 179 -6.25 -0.76 -11.10
CA HIS A 179 -7.51 -1.51 -11.12
C HIS A 179 -7.79 -2.04 -12.53
N ALA A 180 -8.02 -3.34 -12.65
CA ALA A 180 -8.33 -3.98 -13.93
C ALA A 180 -9.58 -3.40 -14.58
N GLY A 181 -9.62 -3.42 -15.90
CA GLY A 181 -10.70 -2.89 -16.75
C GLY A 181 -10.38 -1.54 -17.35
N ASN A 182 -11.35 -0.60 -17.35
CA ASN A 182 -11.23 0.67 -18.08
C ASN A 182 -10.64 1.83 -17.26
N HIS A 183 -9.97 1.53 -16.15
CA HIS A 183 -9.33 2.55 -15.33
C HIS A 183 -7.94 2.91 -15.83
N VAL A 184 -7.52 4.15 -15.60
CA VAL A 184 -6.11 4.54 -15.74
C VAL A 184 -5.28 3.67 -14.81
N GLY A 185 -4.18 3.12 -15.31
CA GLY A 185 -3.34 2.19 -14.54
C GLY A 185 -3.86 0.76 -14.49
N ALA A 186 -4.89 0.38 -15.28
CA ALA A 186 -5.19 -1.02 -15.51
C ALA A 186 -3.95 -1.72 -16.10
N PRO A 187 -3.37 -1.29 -17.22
CA PRO A 187 -1.99 -1.60 -17.55
C PRO A 187 -1.06 -0.81 -16.61
N ILE A 188 -0.23 -1.49 -15.84
CA ILE A 188 0.72 -0.85 -14.90
C ILE A 188 1.58 0.23 -15.57
N TRP A 189 1.90 0.07 -16.84
CA TRP A 189 2.71 0.99 -17.64
C TRP A 189 2.10 2.38 -17.80
N ASP A 190 0.81 2.55 -17.50
CA ASP A 190 0.12 3.85 -17.50
C ASP A 190 0.51 4.73 -16.30
N LEU A 191 0.94 4.11 -15.18
CA LEU A 191 1.13 4.82 -13.92
C LEU A 191 2.39 5.71 -13.88
N PRO A 192 3.60 5.25 -14.24
CA PRO A 192 4.78 6.09 -14.20
C PRO A 192 4.68 7.41 -14.99
N PRO A 193 3.97 7.49 -16.15
CA PRO A 193 3.77 8.75 -16.86
C PRO A 193 2.96 9.80 -16.09
N ILE A 194 2.09 9.40 -15.17
CA ILE A 194 1.21 10.31 -14.42
C ILE A 194 1.65 10.53 -12.97
N LEU A 195 2.38 9.58 -12.39
CA LEU A 195 2.89 9.69 -11.03
C LEU A 195 4.05 10.69 -10.94
N PRO A 196 4.24 11.36 -9.80
CA PRO A 196 5.44 12.16 -9.55
C PRO A 196 6.72 11.31 -9.64
N SER A 197 7.87 11.98 -9.54
CA SER A 197 9.18 11.29 -9.48
C SER A 197 9.17 10.13 -8.44
N PRO A 198 9.89 9.02 -8.71
CA PRO A 198 10.04 7.92 -7.75
C PRO A 198 10.61 8.33 -6.39
N GLU A 199 11.34 9.45 -6.32
CA GLU A 199 11.87 10.03 -5.08
C GLU A 199 10.79 10.72 -4.25
N SER A 200 9.61 11.01 -4.82
CA SER A 200 8.50 11.57 -4.06
C SER A 200 8.04 10.61 -2.98
N LYS A 201 7.83 11.16 -1.79
CA LYS A 201 7.32 10.41 -0.63
C LYS A 201 5.85 10.68 -0.35
N HIS A 202 5.19 11.53 -1.14
CA HIS A 202 3.87 12.07 -0.83
C HIS A 202 2.77 11.63 -1.79
N LEU A 203 3.14 11.02 -2.92
CA LEU A 203 2.19 10.39 -3.84
C LEU A 203 2.88 9.24 -4.59
N GLY A 204 2.17 8.13 -4.76
CA GLY A 204 2.67 6.99 -5.51
C GLY A 204 1.59 5.95 -5.78
N SER A 205 2.01 4.72 -6.03
CA SER A 205 1.10 3.62 -6.33
C SER A 205 0.67 2.87 -5.08
N GLN A 206 -0.62 2.53 -4.98
CA GLN A 206 -1.10 1.40 -4.23
C GLN A 206 -1.12 0.19 -5.17
N TYR A 207 -0.10 -0.66 -5.08
CA TYR A 207 0.03 -1.79 -5.99
C TYR A 207 -0.90 -2.94 -5.58
N ASP A 208 -1.83 -3.26 -6.47
CA ASP A 208 -2.76 -4.39 -6.32
C ASP A 208 -2.30 -5.54 -7.21
N ILE A 209 -1.76 -6.59 -6.59
CA ILE A 209 -1.22 -7.75 -7.30
C ILE A 209 -2.30 -8.49 -8.10
N ARG A 210 -3.53 -8.60 -7.57
CA ARG A 210 -4.63 -9.28 -8.27
C ARG A 210 -4.96 -8.60 -9.59
N HIS A 211 -5.08 -7.28 -9.59
CA HIS A 211 -5.35 -6.52 -10.80
C HIS A 211 -4.17 -6.53 -11.75
N ALA A 212 -2.94 -6.47 -11.24
CA ALA A 212 -1.74 -6.57 -12.06
C ALA A 212 -1.63 -7.92 -12.77
N VAL A 213 -1.97 -9.04 -12.10
CA VAL A 213 -1.96 -10.36 -12.74
C VAL A 213 -3.11 -10.54 -13.74
N VAL A 214 -4.29 -9.94 -13.47
CA VAL A 214 -5.41 -9.97 -14.43
C VAL A 214 -5.04 -9.29 -15.75
N GLU A 215 -4.41 -8.12 -15.68
CA GLU A 215 -4.07 -7.33 -16.88
C GLU A 215 -2.70 -7.72 -17.48
N GLY A 216 -1.71 -7.97 -16.63
CA GLY A 216 -0.34 -8.29 -17.07
C GLY A 216 -0.12 -9.76 -17.43
N GLY A 217 -0.95 -10.68 -16.91
CA GLY A 217 -0.78 -12.12 -17.14
C GLY A 217 0.64 -12.57 -16.83
N MET A 218 1.31 -13.18 -17.79
CA MET A 218 2.69 -13.69 -17.64
C MET A 218 3.74 -12.57 -17.44
N SER A 219 3.43 -11.32 -17.71
CA SER A 219 4.37 -10.20 -17.58
C SER A 219 4.30 -9.47 -16.23
N TRP A 220 3.45 -9.88 -15.30
CA TRP A 220 3.23 -9.18 -14.02
C TRP A 220 4.51 -8.90 -13.21
N GLU A 221 5.54 -9.77 -13.31
CA GLU A 221 6.84 -9.52 -12.66
C GLU A 221 7.60 -8.34 -13.29
N LEU A 222 7.44 -8.12 -14.61
CA LEU A 222 8.00 -6.94 -15.28
C LEU A 222 7.26 -5.68 -14.85
N ASP A 223 5.93 -5.77 -14.73
CA ASP A 223 5.08 -4.70 -14.26
C ASP A 223 5.47 -4.29 -12.83
N LEU A 224 5.62 -5.27 -11.93
CA LEU A 224 6.09 -5.03 -10.56
C LEU A 224 7.48 -4.38 -10.55
N ARG A 225 8.41 -4.89 -11.35
CA ARG A 225 9.77 -4.32 -11.42
C ARG A 225 9.75 -2.87 -11.90
N TYR A 226 8.89 -2.54 -12.85
CA TYR A 226 8.78 -1.20 -13.41
C TYR A 226 8.17 -0.20 -12.42
N ILE A 227 7.10 -0.61 -11.70
CA ILE A 227 6.40 0.26 -10.75
C ILE A 227 7.03 0.28 -9.34
N ALA A 228 7.92 -0.66 -9.01
CA ALA A 228 8.50 -0.84 -7.68
C ALA A 228 8.99 0.48 -7.01
N PRO A 229 9.68 1.41 -7.71
CA PRO A 229 10.12 2.66 -7.08
C PRO A 229 8.98 3.61 -6.66
N TYR A 230 7.79 3.42 -7.22
CA TYR A 230 6.62 4.26 -6.97
C TYR A 230 5.68 3.69 -5.90
N ILE A 231 5.85 2.43 -5.47
CA ILE A 231 4.93 1.76 -4.55
C ILE A 231 4.99 2.43 -3.17
N ARG A 232 3.82 2.81 -2.64
CA ARG A 232 3.65 3.43 -1.31
C ARG A 232 2.72 2.65 -0.39
N SER A 233 1.87 1.79 -0.95
CA SER A 233 1.07 0.80 -0.24
C SER A 233 0.77 -0.36 -1.18
N ILE A 234 0.31 -1.49 -0.66
CA ILE A 234 -0.09 -2.64 -1.47
C ILE A 234 -1.46 -3.16 -1.05
N VAL A 235 -2.16 -3.77 -2.00
CA VAL A 235 -3.40 -4.51 -1.78
C VAL A 235 -3.13 -5.99 -2.05
N ILE A 236 -3.62 -6.82 -1.15
CA ILE A 236 -3.57 -8.28 -1.26
C ILE A 236 -4.99 -8.81 -1.41
N LYS A 237 -5.23 -9.55 -2.47
CA LYS A 237 -6.42 -10.35 -2.76
C LYS A 237 -6.11 -11.36 -3.85
N ASP A 238 -6.92 -12.41 -3.97
CA ASP A 238 -6.66 -13.50 -4.91
C ASP A 238 -7.83 -13.72 -5.89
N PHE A 239 -7.55 -14.39 -6.98
CA PHE A 239 -8.53 -14.74 -8.00
C PHE A 239 -8.08 -15.94 -8.83
N LYS A 240 -9.02 -16.50 -9.57
CA LYS A 240 -8.76 -17.42 -10.68
C LYS A 240 -9.59 -17.07 -11.89
N TRP A 241 -9.11 -17.40 -13.09
CA TRP A 241 -9.96 -17.35 -14.26
C TRP A 241 -10.99 -18.47 -14.21
N GLY A 242 -12.23 -18.14 -14.45
CA GLY A 242 -13.34 -19.08 -14.50
C GLY A 242 -14.38 -18.70 -15.56
N MET A 243 -15.23 -19.63 -15.91
CA MET A 243 -16.30 -19.41 -16.87
C MET A 243 -17.62 -19.20 -16.13
N GLU A 244 -18.21 -18.01 -16.30
CA GLU A 244 -19.53 -17.68 -15.81
C GLU A 244 -20.40 -17.19 -16.97
N GLU A 245 -21.61 -17.72 -17.08
CA GLU A 245 -22.54 -17.38 -18.16
C GLU A 245 -21.93 -17.45 -19.56
N GLY A 246 -21.05 -18.43 -19.79
CA GLY A 246 -20.37 -18.63 -21.07
C GLY A 246 -19.24 -17.63 -21.39
N LYS A 247 -18.80 -16.81 -20.41
CA LYS A 247 -17.69 -15.85 -20.57
C LYS A 247 -16.60 -16.11 -19.54
N TRP A 248 -15.36 -15.99 -19.96
CA TRP A 248 -14.22 -16.00 -19.05
C TRP A 248 -14.20 -14.72 -18.22
N LYS A 249 -14.16 -14.87 -16.91
CA LYS A 249 -14.10 -13.78 -15.93
C LYS A 249 -13.06 -14.08 -14.84
N PRO A 250 -12.46 -13.03 -14.23
CA PRO A 250 -11.67 -13.20 -13.02
C PRO A 250 -12.61 -13.39 -11.83
N ILE A 251 -12.62 -14.58 -11.24
CA ILE A 251 -13.45 -14.93 -10.07
C ILE A 251 -12.57 -14.78 -8.83
N ASN A 252 -13.00 -13.94 -7.89
CA ASN A 252 -12.27 -13.73 -6.63
C ASN A 252 -12.35 -14.97 -5.75
N THR A 253 -11.28 -15.30 -5.05
CA THR A 253 -11.14 -16.47 -4.18
C THR A 253 -10.50 -16.08 -2.84
N PRO A 254 -10.65 -16.92 -1.79
CA PRO A 254 -9.79 -16.83 -0.61
C PRO A 254 -8.30 -16.88 -0.99
N LEU A 255 -7.44 -16.28 -0.18
CA LEU A 255 -6.00 -16.30 -0.44
C LEU A 255 -5.45 -17.73 -0.53
N GLY A 256 -4.66 -17.99 -1.56
CA GLY A 256 -4.08 -19.31 -1.84
C GLY A 256 -5.01 -20.32 -2.50
N GLU A 257 -6.27 -19.96 -2.77
CA GLU A 257 -7.22 -20.76 -3.55
C GLU A 257 -7.37 -20.29 -4.99
N GLY A 258 -6.66 -19.22 -5.34
CA GLY A 258 -6.59 -18.62 -6.66
C GLY A 258 -5.35 -19.00 -7.43
N MET A 259 -4.86 -18.09 -8.25
CA MET A 259 -3.74 -18.34 -9.15
C MET A 259 -2.57 -17.38 -8.94
N ILE A 260 -2.61 -16.53 -7.92
CA ILE A 260 -1.49 -15.65 -7.59
C ILE A 260 -0.43 -16.46 -6.84
N ASP A 261 0.79 -16.44 -7.34
CA ASP A 261 1.96 -16.97 -6.64
C ASP A 261 2.44 -15.98 -5.57
N PHE A 262 1.81 -16.04 -4.39
CA PHE A 262 2.14 -15.15 -3.27
C PHE A 262 3.55 -15.35 -2.72
N GLU A 263 4.08 -16.58 -2.73
CA GLU A 263 5.45 -16.83 -2.28
C GLU A 263 6.44 -16.10 -3.18
N ARG A 264 6.26 -16.24 -4.50
CA ARG A 264 7.06 -15.51 -5.49
C ARG A 264 6.87 -14.00 -5.38
N TYR A 265 5.63 -13.54 -5.19
CA TYR A 265 5.34 -12.10 -5.04
C TYR A 265 6.04 -11.50 -3.82
N PHE A 266 5.95 -12.14 -2.66
CA PHE A 266 6.59 -11.67 -1.43
C PHE A 266 8.12 -11.72 -1.52
N SER A 267 8.71 -12.73 -2.15
CA SER A 267 10.14 -12.78 -2.46
C SER A 267 10.58 -11.57 -3.28
N LEU A 268 9.77 -11.17 -4.28
CA LEU A 268 10.06 -9.97 -5.09
C LEU A 268 9.91 -8.67 -4.30
N LEU A 269 8.91 -8.55 -3.42
CA LEU A 269 8.78 -7.39 -2.53
C LEU A 269 10.02 -7.24 -1.64
N LYS A 270 10.47 -8.33 -1.03
CA LYS A 270 11.70 -8.35 -0.23
C LYS A 270 12.93 -8.01 -1.05
N LYS A 271 13.07 -8.59 -2.24
CA LYS A 271 14.17 -8.30 -3.18
C LYS A 271 14.23 -6.82 -3.58
N TYR A 272 13.08 -6.19 -3.84
CA TYR A 272 12.99 -4.79 -4.21
C TYR A 272 12.95 -3.85 -3.00
N LYS A 273 13.03 -4.40 -1.80
CA LYS A 273 13.01 -3.65 -0.53
C LYS A 273 11.75 -2.80 -0.37
N ILE A 274 10.60 -3.36 -0.77
CA ILE A 274 9.29 -2.74 -0.60
C ILE A 274 8.73 -3.14 0.76
N ASN A 275 8.79 -2.22 1.72
CA ASN A 275 8.22 -2.36 3.06
C ASN A 275 7.23 -1.21 3.28
N VAL A 276 5.98 -1.45 2.94
CA VAL A 276 4.90 -0.45 2.94
C VAL A 276 3.64 -1.06 3.58
N PRO A 277 2.67 -0.24 4.04
CA PRO A 277 1.43 -0.75 4.59
C PRO A 277 0.66 -1.64 3.61
N ILE A 278 0.08 -2.72 4.13
CA ILE A 278 -0.73 -3.68 3.38
C ILE A 278 -2.21 -3.50 3.71
N SER A 279 -3.06 -3.45 2.68
CA SER A 279 -4.51 -3.58 2.78
C SER A 279 -4.94 -4.96 2.31
N LEU A 280 -5.56 -5.75 3.19
CA LEU A 280 -6.12 -7.06 2.84
C LEU A 280 -7.59 -6.91 2.43
N HIS A 281 -7.89 -7.36 1.21
CA HIS A 281 -9.21 -7.34 0.61
C HIS A 281 -9.76 -8.76 0.45
N LEU A 282 -10.98 -8.99 0.89
CA LEU A 282 -11.69 -10.26 0.78
C LEU A 282 -12.90 -10.05 -0.14
N GLU A 283 -12.72 -10.25 -1.44
CA GLU A 283 -13.74 -9.95 -2.45
C GLU A 283 -14.46 -11.20 -2.98
N TYR A 284 -14.33 -12.32 -2.31
CA TYR A 284 -15.12 -13.54 -2.51
C TYR A 284 -16.32 -13.58 -1.58
N ASP A 285 -17.23 -14.53 -1.74
CA ASP A 285 -18.50 -14.60 -1.00
C ASP A 285 -18.32 -14.58 0.53
N LEU A 286 -18.82 -13.51 1.14
CA LEU A 286 -18.92 -13.26 2.58
C LEU A 286 -20.36 -12.89 2.97
N GLY A 287 -21.35 -13.35 2.20
CA GLY A 287 -22.76 -13.07 2.46
C GLY A 287 -23.16 -11.62 2.25
N GLY A 288 -22.45 -10.90 1.36
CA GLY A 288 -22.66 -9.49 1.06
C GLY A 288 -21.61 -8.55 1.65
N ALA A 289 -20.86 -8.99 2.67
CA ALA A 289 -19.80 -8.18 3.28
C ALA A 289 -18.66 -7.86 2.28
N GLU A 290 -18.40 -8.73 1.30
CA GLU A 290 -17.44 -8.50 0.21
C GLU A 290 -17.81 -7.29 -0.66
N HIS A 291 -19.09 -6.92 -0.69
CA HIS A 291 -19.60 -5.74 -1.40
C HIS A 291 -19.83 -4.52 -0.50
N GLY A 292 -19.65 -4.67 0.83
CA GLY A 292 -19.87 -3.62 1.80
C GLY A 292 -21.37 -3.45 2.14
N ALA A 293 -22.11 -4.55 2.16
CA ALA A 293 -23.48 -4.54 2.64
C ALA A 293 -23.54 -4.19 4.13
N THR A 294 -24.57 -3.45 4.54
CA THR A 294 -24.86 -3.14 5.95
C THR A 294 -25.66 -4.26 6.64
N GLU A 295 -26.21 -5.17 5.86
CA GLU A 295 -26.85 -6.40 6.32
C GLU A 295 -26.25 -7.58 5.55
N ILE A 296 -25.83 -8.62 6.28
CA ILE A 296 -25.18 -9.79 5.70
C ILE A 296 -26.03 -11.04 5.88
N THR A 297 -25.91 -11.99 4.95
CA THR A 297 -26.63 -13.27 4.97
C THR A 297 -25.84 -14.42 5.59
N MET A 298 -24.49 -14.26 5.70
CA MET A 298 -23.60 -15.21 6.35
C MET A 298 -23.50 -14.91 7.84
N ASP A 299 -23.28 -15.93 8.65
CA ASP A 299 -23.04 -15.76 10.09
C ASP A 299 -21.76 -14.92 10.32
N LYS A 300 -21.80 -14.00 11.29
CA LYS A 300 -20.67 -13.09 11.58
C LYS A 300 -19.38 -13.83 11.94
N GLU A 301 -19.51 -14.88 12.74
CA GLU A 301 -18.35 -15.68 13.18
C GLU A 301 -17.73 -16.43 12.00
N GLU A 302 -18.55 -16.86 11.03
CA GLU A 302 -18.04 -17.44 9.79
C GLU A 302 -17.27 -16.41 8.97
N VAL A 303 -17.78 -15.19 8.81
CA VAL A 303 -17.09 -14.10 8.14
C VAL A 303 -15.75 -13.81 8.81
N PHE A 304 -15.71 -13.70 10.14
CA PHE A 304 -14.48 -13.46 10.90
C PHE A 304 -13.49 -14.63 10.80
N SER A 305 -13.98 -15.87 10.78
CA SER A 305 -13.14 -17.04 10.56
C SER A 305 -12.46 -17.03 9.19
N LYS A 306 -13.19 -16.65 8.13
CA LYS A 306 -12.64 -16.50 6.78
C LYS A 306 -11.57 -15.39 6.74
N MET A 307 -11.83 -14.24 7.36
CA MET A 307 -10.84 -13.15 7.47
C MET A 307 -9.56 -13.60 8.20
N LYS A 308 -9.72 -14.34 9.30
CA LYS A 308 -8.58 -14.87 10.05
C LYS A 308 -7.77 -15.87 9.24
N LYS A 309 -8.44 -16.74 8.46
CA LYS A 309 -7.79 -17.71 7.58
C LYS A 309 -6.89 -16.99 6.56
N ASP A 310 -7.41 -15.96 5.89
CA ASP A 310 -6.67 -15.20 4.89
C ASP A 310 -5.51 -14.41 5.52
N LEU A 311 -5.72 -13.78 6.67
CA LEU A 311 -4.65 -13.09 7.40
C LEU A 311 -3.52 -14.06 7.79
N THR A 312 -3.88 -15.26 8.29
CA THR A 312 -2.91 -16.30 8.65
C THR A 312 -2.14 -16.76 7.42
N PHE A 313 -2.83 -17.06 6.31
CA PHE A 313 -2.19 -17.43 5.05
C PHE A 313 -1.19 -16.37 4.59
N LEU A 314 -1.57 -15.09 4.62
CA LEU A 314 -0.69 -13.99 4.24
C LEU A 314 0.58 -13.98 5.10
N LYS A 315 0.44 -13.99 6.44
CA LYS A 315 1.58 -13.93 7.37
C LYS A 315 2.49 -15.16 7.22
N ASP A 316 1.92 -16.35 7.12
CA ASP A 316 2.69 -17.59 6.95
C ASP A 316 3.46 -17.61 5.63
N THR A 317 2.84 -17.14 4.54
CA THR A 317 3.47 -17.11 3.22
C THR A 317 4.55 -16.02 3.16
N TRP A 318 4.32 -14.87 3.80
CA TRP A 318 5.35 -13.83 3.93
C TRP A 318 6.59 -14.36 4.65
N ASN A 319 6.40 -15.12 5.73
CA ASN A 319 7.51 -15.67 6.52
C ASN A 319 8.29 -16.76 5.78
N LYS A 320 7.65 -17.49 4.84
CA LYS A 320 8.29 -18.51 3.99
C LYS A 320 9.05 -17.93 2.81
N ALA A 321 8.61 -16.79 2.30
CA ALA A 321 9.22 -16.14 1.15
C ALA A 321 10.67 -15.71 1.47
N GLU A 322 11.63 -16.03 0.57
CA GLU A 322 13.06 -15.73 0.67
C GLU A 322 13.45 -14.50 -0.17
#